data_2daddab095d28869a994c56b48832209
#
_entry.id   2daddab095d28869a994c56b48832209
#
_cell.length_a   1.000
_cell.length_b   1.000
_cell.length_c   1.000
_cell.angle_alpha   90.00
_cell.angle_beta   90.00
_cell.angle_gamma   90.00
#
_symmetry.space_group_name_H-M   'P 1'
#
loop_
_entity.id
_entity.type
_entity.pdbx_description
1 polymer ?
#
loop_
_entity_poly.entity_id
_entity_poly.type
_entity_poly.pdbx_seq_one_letter_code
_entity_poly.pdbx_strand_id
1 'polypeptide(L)'
;QGNKFVNTLLLSPLLMPGIVTGIAIYLFYLRTENFLDRDIVGTIGGLVLAHICLTIPWTVRLVSASMQGLDPSIEEAARNLGANGRVAFLRITLPMLRPAIVAAALFSFIVSFENLEVSLSLVGPGNTTLPIAIMQYLEFNLDPTIAAVSTVQILLLGVIMLVTDRFVKLSQLV
;
A
#
# COMPACT_ATOMS: atom_id res chain seq x y z
N GLN A 1 -5.10 9.61 24.49
CA GLN A 1 -5.41 8.16 24.54
C GLN A 1 -6.07 7.68 23.24
N GLY A 2 -6.96 8.47 22.59
CA GLY A 2 -7.62 8.08 21.32
C GLY A 2 -6.64 7.82 20.17
N ASN A 3 -5.58 8.61 20.04
CA ASN A 3 -4.59 8.43 18.97
C ASN A 3 -3.82 7.10 19.06
N LYS A 4 -3.57 6.59 20.27
CA LYS A 4 -2.88 5.29 20.45
C LYS A 4 -3.77 4.13 20.02
N PHE A 5 -5.04 4.16 20.39
CA PHE A 5 -6.00 3.12 20.01
C PHE A 5 -6.21 3.06 18.49
N VAL A 6 -6.44 4.21 17.87
CA VAL A 6 -6.60 4.31 16.40
C VAL A 6 -5.34 3.81 15.68
N ASN A 7 -4.16 4.19 16.16
CA ASN A 7 -2.88 3.75 15.59
C ASN A 7 -2.70 2.22 15.72
N THR A 8 -3.02 1.67 16.90
CA THR A 8 -2.96 0.21 17.10
C THR A 8 -3.95 -0.52 16.19
N LEU A 9 -5.16 0.00 16.03
CA LEU A 9 -6.16 -0.60 15.15
C LEU A 9 -5.71 -0.57 13.69
N LEU A 10 -5.19 0.57 13.22
CA LEU A 10 -4.70 0.72 11.84
C LEU A 10 -3.48 -0.16 11.54
N LEU A 11 -2.65 -0.44 12.54
CA LEU A 11 -1.44 -1.25 12.39
C LEU A 11 -1.68 -2.74 12.70
N SER A 12 -2.82 -3.11 13.26
CA SER A 12 -3.11 -4.50 13.63
C SER A 12 -3.03 -5.50 12.47
N PRO A 13 -3.40 -5.16 11.20
CA PRO A 13 -3.26 -6.09 10.10
C PRO A 13 -1.80 -6.51 9.81
N LEU A 14 -0.82 -5.69 10.18
CA LEU A 14 0.61 -6.03 10.02
C LEU A 14 1.07 -7.20 10.89
N LEU A 15 0.33 -7.51 11.95
CA LEU A 15 0.64 -8.59 12.88
C LEU A 15 0.00 -9.92 12.46
N MET A 16 -0.87 -9.90 11.44
CA MET A 16 -1.59 -11.08 10.99
C MET A 16 -0.85 -11.74 9.82
N PRO A 17 -0.77 -13.08 9.78
CA PRO A 17 -0.31 -13.78 8.59
C PRO A 17 -1.15 -13.40 7.36
N GLY A 18 -0.49 -13.20 6.20
CA GLY A 18 -1.16 -12.73 4.98
C GLY A 18 -2.33 -13.61 4.55
N ILE A 19 -2.16 -14.94 4.65
CA ILE A 19 -3.24 -15.89 4.33
C ILE A 19 -4.48 -15.72 5.23
N VAL A 20 -4.27 -15.42 6.52
CA VAL A 20 -5.38 -15.18 7.47
C VAL A 20 -6.09 -13.88 7.11
N THR A 21 -5.34 -12.85 6.74
CA THR A 21 -5.89 -11.57 6.26
C THR A 21 -6.71 -11.78 4.98
N GLY A 22 -6.19 -12.54 4.01
CA GLY A 22 -6.90 -12.86 2.77
C GLY A 22 -8.23 -13.59 3.02
N ILE A 23 -8.22 -14.63 3.86
CA ILE A 23 -9.43 -15.37 4.23
C ILE A 23 -10.42 -14.48 5.00
N ALA A 24 -9.94 -13.62 5.91
CA ALA A 24 -10.80 -12.72 6.65
C ALA A 24 -11.52 -11.72 5.73
N ILE A 25 -10.81 -11.14 4.75
CA ILE A 25 -11.39 -10.25 3.74
C ILE A 25 -12.39 -11.01 2.87
N TYR A 26 -12.04 -12.23 2.44
CA TYR A 26 -12.94 -13.09 1.66
C TYR A 26 -14.27 -13.34 2.38
N LEU A 27 -14.22 -13.76 3.64
CA LEU A 27 -15.42 -14.01 4.45
C LEU A 27 -16.23 -12.73 4.69
N PHE A 28 -15.55 -11.60 4.88
CA PHE A 28 -16.20 -10.29 4.99
C PHE A 28 -16.93 -9.92 3.69
N TYR A 29 -16.30 -10.16 2.54
CA TYR A 29 -16.91 -9.90 1.23
C TYR A 29 -18.13 -10.77 0.98
N LEU A 30 -18.06 -12.08 1.27
CA LEU A 30 -19.21 -12.95 1.13
C LEU A 30 -20.43 -12.48 1.96
N ARG A 31 -20.19 -11.98 3.17
CA ARG A 31 -21.28 -11.40 3.97
C ARG A 31 -21.80 -10.10 3.38
N THR A 32 -20.92 -9.29 2.83
CA THR A 32 -21.28 -8.00 2.22
C THR A 32 -22.07 -8.22 0.92
N GLU A 33 -21.70 -9.18 0.11
CA GLU A 33 -22.42 -9.61 -1.10
C GLU A 33 -23.87 -10.00 -0.80
N ASN A 34 -24.05 -10.83 0.22
CA ASN A 34 -25.38 -11.25 0.66
C ASN A 34 -26.25 -10.07 1.15
N PHE A 35 -25.65 -9.01 1.66
CA PHE A 35 -26.36 -7.83 2.13
C PHE A 35 -26.66 -6.83 0.99
N LEU A 36 -25.72 -6.69 0.04
CA LEU A 36 -25.81 -5.70 -1.05
C LEU A 36 -26.44 -6.28 -2.32
N ASP A 37 -26.62 -7.61 -2.39
CA ASP A 37 -27.05 -8.34 -3.59
C ASP A 37 -26.14 -8.02 -4.81
N ARG A 38 -24.83 -8.01 -4.58
CA ARG A 38 -23.80 -7.70 -5.58
C ARG A 38 -22.54 -8.53 -5.36
N ASP A 39 -22.00 -9.07 -6.43
CA ASP A 39 -20.72 -9.78 -6.40
C ASP A 39 -19.55 -8.80 -6.14
N ILE A 40 -18.68 -9.14 -5.22
CA ILE A 40 -17.43 -8.44 -4.88
C ILE A 40 -16.25 -9.37 -5.04
N VAL A 41 -16.36 -10.61 -4.54
CA VAL A 41 -15.35 -11.67 -4.70
C VAL A 41 -15.20 -12.01 -6.18
N GLY A 42 -13.99 -12.25 -6.62
CA GLY A 42 -13.70 -12.55 -8.03
C GLY A 42 -13.74 -11.34 -8.96
N THR A 43 -14.11 -10.14 -8.45
CA THR A 43 -14.10 -8.91 -9.25
C THR A 43 -12.81 -8.14 -9.08
N ILE A 44 -12.40 -7.38 -10.12
CA ILE A 44 -11.25 -6.47 -10.04
C ILE A 44 -11.48 -5.41 -8.95
N GLY A 45 -12.71 -4.90 -8.80
CA GLY A 45 -13.04 -3.91 -7.78
C GLY A 45 -12.83 -4.43 -6.37
N GLY A 46 -13.29 -5.65 -6.08
CA GLY A 46 -13.07 -6.33 -4.79
C GLY A 46 -11.59 -6.55 -4.52
N LEU A 47 -10.84 -7.02 -5.53
CA LEU A 47 -9.39 -7.21 -5.42
C LEU A 47 -8.67 -5.90 -5.10
N VAL A 48 -8.96 -4.81 -5.83
CA VAL A 48 -8.37 -3.48 -5.61
C VAL A 48 -8.67 -2.97 -4.20
N LEU A 49 -9.91 -3.09 -3.73
CA LEU A 49 -10.29 -2.67 -2.37
C LEU A 49 -9.53 -3.45 -1.29
N ALA A 50 -9.35 -4.75 -1.46
CA ALA A 50 -8.56 -5.57 -0.55
C ALA A 50 -7.10 -5.13 -0.49
N HIS A 51 -6.49 -4.85 -1.65
CA HIS A 51 -5.11 -4.37 -1.73
C HIS A 51 -4.95 -2.96 -1.14
N ILE A 52 -5.95 -2.08 -1.27
CA ILE A 52 -5.97 -0.81 -0.57
C ILE A 52 -5.96 -1.05 0.95
N CYS A 53 -6.84 -1.90 1.47
CA CYS A 53 -6.87 -2.24 2.90
C CYS A 53 -5.53 -2.82 3.40
N LEU A 54 -4.89 -3.67 2.60
CA LEU A 54 -3.58 -4.25 2.90
C LEU A 54 -2.47 -3.20 3.01
N THR A 55 -2.52 -2.15 2.19
CA THR A 55 -1.46 -1.13 2.10
C THR A 55 -1.65 0.06 3.03
N ILE A 56 -2.86 0.29 3.55
CA ILE A 56 -3.16 1.38 4.51
C ILE A 56 -2.19 1.40 5.70
N PRO A 57 -1.93 0.29 6.41
CA PRO A 57 -1.03 0.28 7.57
C PRO A 57 0.37 0.79 7.24
N TRP A 58 0.91 0.38 6.11
CA TRP A 58 2.23 0.79 5.63
C TRP A 58 2.29 2.28 5.30
N THR A 59 1.28 2.76 4.57
CA THR A 59 1.15 4.18 4.22
C THR A 59 1.05 5.05 5.47
N VAL A 60 0.19 4.67 6.41
CA VAL A 60 0.03 5.39 7.69
C VAL A 60 1.32 5.40 8.47
N ARG A 61 2.02 4.27 8.56
CA ARG A 61 3.28 4.18 9.32
C ARG A 61 4.37 5.08 8.73
N LEU A 62 4.59 5.03 7.42
CA LEU A 62 5.64 5.81 6.75
C LEU A 62 5.37 7.31 6.82
N VAL A 63 4.14 7.73 6.50
CA VAL A 63 3.78 9.16 6.55
C VAL A 63 3.79 9.68 7.98
N SER A 64 3.27 8.91 8.96
CA SER A 64 3.28 9.32 10.37
C SER A 64 4.70 9.44 10.93
N ALA A 65 5.62 8.54 10.56
CA ALA A 65 7.02 8.63 10.96
C ALA A 65 7.67 9.92 10.44
N SER A 66 7.44 10.26 9.18
CA SER A 66 7.93 11.51 8.60
C SER A 66 7.30 12.76 9.24
N MET A 67 6.01 12.72 9.57
CA MET A 67 5.35 13.82 10.29
C MET A 67 5.97 14.09 11.65
N GLN A 68 6.39 13.05 12.37
CA GLN A 68 7.04 13.19 13.69
C GLN A 68 8.42 13.85 13.58
N GLY A 69 9.07 13.79 12.45
CA GLY A 69 10.35 14.45 12.17
C GLY A 69 10.23 15.91 11.73
N LEU A 70 9.02 16.42 11.48
CA LEU A 70 8.83 17.82 11.12
C LEU A 70 8.92 18.73 12.35
N ASP A 71 9.56 19.89 12.20
CA ASP A 71 9.61 20.91 13.24
C ASP A 71 8.26 21.67 13.31
N PRO A 72 7.52 21.56 14.44
CA PRO A 72 6.24 22.24 14.59
C PRO A 72 6.34 23.76 14.51
N SER A 73 7.51 24.35 14.81
CA SER A 73 7.73 25.79 14.78
C SER A 73 7.49 26.41 13.40
N ILE A 74 7.68 25.65 12.34
CA ILE A 74 7.45 26.10 10.94
C ILE A 74 5.96 26.38 10.72
N GLU A 75 5.10 25.49 11.21
CA GLU A 75 3.64 25.69 11.11
C GLU A 75 3.16 26.83 12.03
N GLU A 76 3.74 26.93 13.25
CA GLU A 76 3.45 28.02 14.18
C GLU A 76 3.86 29.39 13.62
N ALA A 77 5.03 29.49 12.99
CA ALA A 77 5.47 30.70 12.32
C ALA A 77 4.51 31.16 11.22
N ALA A 78 4.01 30.23 10.41
CA ALA A 78 3.01 30.53 9.39
C ALA A 78 1.70 31.04 9.98
N ARG A 79 1.26 30.45 11.09
CA ARG A 79 0.05 30.91 11.82
C ARG A 79 0.23 32.30 12.40
N ASN A 80 1.39 32.62 12.92
CA ASN A 80 1.74 33.96 13.42
C ASN A 80 1.70 35.02 12.29
N LEU A 81 1.99 34.63 11.04
CA LEU A 81 1.86 35.45 9.84
C LEU A 81 0.44 35.50 9.29
N GLY A 82 -0.55 34.99 10.01
CA GLY A 82 -1.98 35.08 9.65
C GLY A 82 -2.51 33.88 8.82
N ALA A 83 -1.72 32.83 8.61
CA ALA A 83 -2.22 31.64 7.94
C ALA A 83 -3.19 30.88 8.86
N ASN A 84 -4.37 30.51 8.33
CA ASN A 84 -5.23 29.57 9.04
C ASN A 84 -4.66 28.13 8.96
N GLY A 85 -5.11 27.23 9.83
CA GLY A 85 -4.58 25.87 9.92
C GLY A 85 -4.67 25.08 8.60
N ARG A 86 -5.69 25.29 7.76
CA ARG A 86 -5.80 24.64 6.44
C ARG A 86 -4.74 25.16 5.47
N VAL A 87 -4.50 26.46 5.46
CA VAL A 87 -3.49 27.07 4.59
C VAL A 87 -2.09 26.64 5.03
N ALA A 88 -1.80 26.63 6.33
CA ALA A 88 -0.54 26.14 6.87
C ALA A 88 -0.31 24.66 6.48
N PHE A 89 -1.31 23.81 6.67
CA PHE A 89 -1.20 22.39 6.29
C PHE A 89 -0.96 22.22 4.78
N LEU A 90 -1.79 22.83 3.92
CA LEU A 90 -1.72 22.60 2.47
C LEU A 90 -0.49 23.24 1.81
N ARG A 91 -0.02 24.38 2.34
CA ARG A 91 1.09 25.12 1.73
C ARG A 91 2.46 24.84 2.36
N ILE A 92 2.49 24.28 3.57
CA ILE A 92 3.74 24.03 4.30
C ILE A 92 3.86 22.55 4.62
N THR A 93 2.99 22.02 5.48
CA THR A 93 3.12 20.64 6.00
C THR A 93 3.03 19.60 4.88
N LEU A 94 2.02 19.69 4.01
CA LEU A 94 1.81 18.75 2.92
C LEU A 94 2.94 18.74 1.87
N PRO A 95 3.47 19.89 1.41
CA PRO A 95 4.66 19.91 0.56
C PRO A 95 5.90 19.32 1.21
N MET A 96 6.12 19.54 2.51
CA MET A 96 7.23 18.95 3.25
C MET A 96 7.09 17.43 3.38
N LEU A 97 5.87 16.90 3.41
CA LEU A 97 5.57 15.47 3.45
C LEU A 97 5.63 14.80 2.06
N ARG A 98 5.74 15.54 0.96
CA ARG A 98 5.77 14.95 -0.39
C ARG A 98 6.75 13.78 -0.54
N PRO A 99 8.00 13.87 -0.08
CA PRO A 99 8.94 12.76 -0.17
C PRO A 99 8.42 11.50 0.53
N ALA A 100 7.89 11.64 1.73
CA ALA A 100 7.33 10.53 2.49
C ALA A 100 6.07 9.94 1.86
N ILE A 101 5.21 10.77 1.28
CA ILE A 101 3.98 10.32 0.58
C ILE A 101 4.38 9.50 -0.65
N VAL A 102 5.36 9.96 -1.41
CA VAL A 102 5.84 9.23 -2.60
C VAL A 102 6.52 7.93 -2.19
N ALA A 103 7.35 7.95 -1.14
CA ALA A 103 7.95 6.73 -0.60
C ALA A 103 6.89 5.73 -0.12
N ALA A 104 5.86 6.20 0.58
CA ALA A 104 4.73 5.38 1.02
C ALA A 104 3.94 4.80 -0.15
N ALA A 105 3.70 5.57 -1.20
CA ALA A 105 3.02 5.11 -2.41
C ALA A 105 3.81 4.03 -3.14
N LEU A 106 5.13 4.20 -3.28
CA LEU A 106 6.02 3.20 -3.88
C LEU A 106 6.04 1.91 -3.08
N PHE A 107 6.22 2.03 -1.77
CA PHE A 107 6.24 0.87 -0.89
C PHE A 107 4.91 0.11 -0.93
N SER A 108 3.79 0.84 -0.90
CA SER A 108 2.45 0.27 -1.02
C SER A 108 2.25 -0.42 -2.37
N PHE A 109 2.77 0.15 -3.46
CA PHE A 109 2.75 -0.48 -4.77
C PHE A 109 3.52 -1.80 -4.78
N ILE A 110 4.74 -1.83 -4.23
CA ILE A 110 5.56 -3.04 -4.17
C ILE A 110 4.84 -4.12 -3.34
N VAL A 111 4.38 -3.78 -2.13
CA VAL A 111 3.65 -4.71 -1.25
C VAL A 111 2.40 -5.26 -1.93
N SER A 112 1.65 -4.42 -2.64
CA SER A 112 0.46 -4.84 -3.39
C SER A 112 0.81 -5.72 -4.59
N PHE A 113 1.85 -5.35 -5.34
CA PHE A 113 2.26 -6.02 -6.57
C PHE A 113 2.80 -7.44 -6.32
N GLU A 114 3.50 -7.63 -5.20
CA GLU A 114 4.09 -8.93 -4.83
C GLU A 114 3.14 -9.80 -3.97
N ASN A 115 1.97 -9.28 -3.60
CA ASN A 115 1.09 -10.00 -2.68
C ASN A 115 0.40 -11.18 -3.33
N LEU A 116 0.75 -12.38 -2.91
CA LEU A 116 0.16 -13.64 -3.35
C LEU A 116 -1.05 -14.04 -2.47
N GLU A 117 -0.93 -13.92 -1.15
CA GLU A 117 -1.85 -14.57 -0.20
C GLU A 117 -3.25 -13.97 -0.26
N VAL A 118 -3.35 -12.64 -0.25
CA VAL A 118 -4.65 -11.94 -0.33
C VAL A 118 -5.22 -12.10 -1.74
N SER A 119 -4.37 -11.99 -2.76
CA SER A 119 -4.78 -12.17 -4.15
C SER A 119 -5.37 -13.57 -4.39
N LEU A 120 -4.70 -14.62 -3.89
CA LEU A 120 -5.13 -16.01 -4.04
C LEU A 120 -6.53 -16.27 -3.43
N SER A 121 -6.84 -15.56 -2.33
CA SER A 121 -8.14 -15.69 -1.67
C SER A 121 -9.29 -15.01 -2.41
N LEU A 122 -9.01 -14.05 -3.29
CA LEU A 122 -10.01 -13.13 -3.85
C LEU A 122 -10.12 -13.15 -5.37
N VAL A 123 -9.17 -13.75 -6.09
CA VAL A 123 -9.28 -13.85 -7.56
C VAL A 123 -10.39 -14.80 -7.97
N GLY A 124 -11.05 -14.46 -9.06
CA GLY A 124 -12.10 -15.28 -9.67
C GLY A 124 -11.76 -15.68 -11.10
N PRO A 125 -12.64 -16.44 -11.76
CA PRO A 125 -12.47 -16.86 -13.13
C PRO A 125 -12.22 -15.67 -14.06
N GLY A 126 -11.16 -15.77 -14.88
CA GLY A 126 -10.80 -14.73 -15.84
C GLY A 126 -9.94 -13.58 -15.28
N ASN A 127 -9.73 -13.52 -13.99
CA ASN A 127 -8.84 -12.55 -13.34
C ASN A 127 -7.67 -13.28 -12.68
N THR A 128 -6.46 -12.74 -12.81
CA THR A 128 -5.29 -13.26 -12.12
C THR A 128 -4.30 -12.14 -11.82
N THR A 129 -3.41 -12.34 -10.88
CA THR A 129 -2.28 -11.45 -10.61
C THR A 129 -0.98 -12.13 -11.03
N LEU A 130 0.08 -11.34 -11.26
CA LEU A 130 1.36 -11.89 -11.67
C LEU A 130 1.91 -12.94 -10.70
N PRO A 131 1.90 -12.75 -9.35
CA PRO A 131 2.34 -13.78 -8.41
C PRO A 131 1.55 -15.09 -8.54
N ILE A 132 0.23 -15.03 -8.75
CA ILE A 132 -0.61 -16.23 -8.93
C ILE A 132 -0.26 -16.91 -10.26
N ALA A 133 -0.09 -16.15 -11.34
CA ALA A 133 0.29 -16.70 -12.63
C ALA A 133 1.65 -17.41 -12.56
N ILE A 134 2.64 -16.83 -11.86
CA ILE A 134 3.94 -17.44 -11.64
C ILE A 134 3.79 -18.73 -10.83
N MET A 135 3.01 -18.71 -9.75
CA MET A 135 2.76 -19.90 -8.91
C MET A 135 2.12 -21.04 -9.73
N GLN A 136 1.08 -20.73 -10.50
CA GLN A 136 0.41 -21.71 -11.37
C GLN A 136 1.36 -22.28 -12.45
N TYR A 137 2.20 -21.41 -13.03
CA TYR A 137 3.17 -21.85 -14.02
C TYR A 137 4.21 -22.80 -13.42
N LEU A 138 4.69 -22.51 -12.20
CA LEU A 138 5.65 -23.34 -11.47
C LEU A 138 5.13 -24.76 -11.16
N GLU A 139 3.81 -24.90 -10.98
CA GLU A 139 3.20 -26.18 -10.66
C GLU A 139 3.36 -27.21 -11.79
N PHE A 140 3.40 -26.74 -13.05
CA PHE A 140 3.44 -27.58 -14.23
C PHE A 140 4.71 -27.45 -15.07
N ASN A 141 5.51 -26.40 -14.88
CA ASN A 141 6.68 -26.10 -15.70
C ASN A 141 7.86 -25.68 -14.85
N LEU A 142 8.95 -26.45 -14.95
CA LEU A 142 10.24 -26.13 -14.35
C LEU A 142 11.24 -25.77 -15.45
N ASP A 143 11.11 -24.56 -16.00
CA ASP A 143 11.97 -24.07 -17.06
C ASP A 143 12.51 -22.64 -16.75
N PRO A 144 13.47 -22.14 -17.54
CA PRO A 144 14.07 -20.82 -17.32
C PRO A 144 13.12 -19.62 -17.47
N THR A 145 11.88 -19.80 -17.95
CA THR A 145 10.91 -18.72 -18.16
C THR A 145 10.64 -17.96 -16.87
N ILE A 146 10.61 -18.67 -15.73
CA ILE A 146 10.40 -18.03 -14.42
C ILE A 146 11.51 -17.07 -14.09
N ALA A 147 12.77 -17.46 -14.33
CA ALA A 147 13.92 -16.60 -14.13
C ALA A 147 13.85 -15.34 -15.01
N ALA A 148 13.36 -15.48 -16.26
CA ALA A 148 13.16 -14.37 -17.16
C ALA A 148 12.06 -13.42 -16.65
N VAL A 149 10.92 -13.93 -16.22
CA VAL A 149 9.82 -13.12 -15.64
C VAL A 149 10.27 -12.41 -14.38
N SER A 150 10.94 -13.10 -13.46
CA SER A 150 11.48 -12.50 -12.24
C SER A 150 12.51 -11.40 -12.54
N THR A 151 13.36 -11.61 -13.55
CA THR A 151 14.33 -10.59 -13.98
C THR A 151 13.62 -9.33 -14.49
N VAL A 152 12.59 -9.50 -15.34
CA VAL A 152 11.79 -8.38 -15.84
C VAL A 152 11.10 -7.64 -14.69
N GLN A 153 10.56 -8.37 -13.71
CA GLN A 153 9.91 -7.79 -12.54
C GLN A 153 10.90 -6.97 -11.69
N ILE A 154 12.09 -7.52 -11.41
CA ILE A 154 13.15 -6.81 -10.68
C ILE A 154 13.59 -5.54 -11.43
N LEU A 155 13.79 -5.62 -12.74
CA LEU A 155 14.13 -4.48 -13.55
C LEU A 155 13.03 -3.41 -13.54
N LEU A 156 11.77 -3.81 -13.67
CA LEU A 156 10.63 -2.90 -13.61
C LEU A 156 10.59 -2.14 -12.28
N LEU A 157 10.65 -2.86 -11.16
CA LEU A 157 10.64 -2.26 -9.81
C LEU A 157 11.88 -1.38 -9.59
N GLY A 158 13.05 -1.83 -10.02
CA GLY A 158 14.30 -1.06 -9.95
C GLY A 158 14.20 0.25 -10.73
N VAL A 159 13.68 0.23 -11.94
CA VAL A 159 13.47 1.45 -12.75
C VAL A 159 12.47 2.40 -12.07
N ILE A 160 11.36 1.88 -11.55
CA ILE A 160 10.38 2.70 -10.81
C ILE A 160 11.04 3.36 -9.61
N MET A 161 11.84 2.63 -8.83
CA MET A 161 12.57 3.18 -7.69
C MET A 161 13.57 4.26 -8.11
N LEU A 162 14.39 4.00 -9.12
CA LEU A 162 15.38 4.97 -9.61
C LEU A 162 14.74 6.24 -10.16
N VAL A 163 13.68 6.10 -10.94
CA VAL A 163 12.92 7.25 -11.47
C VAL A 163 12.35 8.06 -10.31
N THR A 164 11.78 7.40 -9.31
CA THR A 164 11.20 8.12 -8.17
C THR A 164 12.26 8.80 -7.31
N ASP A 165 13.40 8.15 -7.06
CA ASP A 165 14.50 8.76 -6.30
C ASP A 165 15.03 10.04 -6.97
N ARG A 166 15.07 10.06 -8.31
CA ARG A 166 15.46 11.26 -9.06
C ARG A 166 14.54 12.47 -8.82
N PHE A 167 13.24 12.24 -8.63
CA PHE A 167 12.26 13.32 -8.42
C PHE A 167 12.07 13.72 -6.96
N VAL A 168 12.25 12.79 -6.03
CA VAL A 168 11.88 12.96 -4.63
C VAL A 168 13.07 12.85 -3.67
N LYS A 169 14.26 12.47 -4.18
CA LYS A 169 15.49 12.28 -3.38
C LYS A 169 15.22 11.42 -2.13
N LEU A 170 14.68 10.22 -2.35
CA LEU A 170 14.38 9.26 -1.29
C LEU A 170 15.62 8.91 -0.45
N SER A 171 16.80 8.96 -1.05
CA SER A 171 18.11 8.75 -0.39
C SER A 171 18.40 9.74 0.76
N GLN A 172 17.64 10.81 0.90
CA GLN A 172 17.79 11.78 2.00
C GLN A 172 16.85 11.49 3.20
N LEU A 173 16.01 10.45 3.10
CA LEU A 173 15.05 10.05 4.14
C LEU A 173 15.54 8.89 5.02
N VAL A 174 16.73 8.34 4.73
CA VAL A 174 17.36 7.24 5.49
C VAL A 174 18.50 7.75 6.34
#